data_f03d880fa860741aa1672d6d1d094526
#
_entry.id   f03d880fa860741aa1672d6d1d094526
#
_cell.length_a   1.000
_cell.length_b   1.000
_cell.length_c   1.000
_cell.angle_alpha   90.00
_cell.angle_beta   90.00
_cell.angle_gamma   90.00
#
_symmetry.space_group_name_H-M   'P 1'
#
loop_
_entity.id
_entity.type
_entity.pdbx_description
1 polymer ?
#
loop_
_entity_poly.entity_id
_entity_poly.type
_entity_poly.pdbx_seq_one_letter_code
_entity_poly.pdbx_strand_id
1 'polypeptide(L)'
;MTLNQDIVNRYMDGFRKTDREQILSCLTDDVVWKIPNAFETKGKAAFATHIVDEGFTGRPDITVARLIEGDDVFVAEGTVRAERTDGTTMHLVFCDVFDMRDGKIAQLTSYLVQL
;
A
#
# COMPACT_ATOMS: atom_id res chain seq x y z
N MET A 1 19.00 -9.80 0.48
CA MET A 1 17.80 -8.97 0.29
C MET A 1 17.93 -8.23 -1.02
N THR A 2 16.91 -8.21 -1.85
CA THR A 2 16.95 -7.54 -3.14
C THR A 2 16.59 -6.07 -3.02
N LEU A 3 16.96 -5.27 -4.01
CA LEU A 3 16.56 -3.86 -4.07
C LEU A 3 15.03 -3.71 -4.08
N ASN A 4 14.34 -4.55 -4.85
CA ASN A 4 12.87 -4.54 -4.92
C ASN A 4 12.25 -4.86 -3.56
N GLN A 5 12.79 -5.82 -2.83
CA GLN A 5 12.31 -6.17 -1.49
C GLN A 5 12.48 -4.98 -0.52
N ASP A 6 13.60 -4.29 -0.59
CA ASP A 6 13.86 -3.10 0.25
C ASP A 6 12.83 -2.00 -0.04
N ILE A 7 12.51 -1.78 -1.31
CA ILE A 7 11.51 -0.77 -1.72
C ILE A 7 10.11 -1.15 -1.21
N VAL A 8 9.70 -2.42 -1.35
CA VAL A 8 8.39 -2.86 -0.85
C VAL A 8 8.31 -2.72 0.66
N ASN A 9 9.37 -3.11 1.38
CA ASN A 9 9.41 -2.95 2.84
C ASN A 9 9.35 -1.49 3.26
N ARG A 10 10.06 -0.60 2.55
CA ARG A 10 10.03 0.84 2.80
C ARG A 10 8.64 1.42 2.55
N TYR A 11 7.96 0.96 1.50
CA TYR A 11 6.59 1.36 1.19
C TYR A 11 5.63 0.97 2.32
N MET A 12 5.68 -0.28 2.77
CA MET A 12 4.81 -0.77 3.85
C MET A 12 5.08 -0.03 5.16
N ASP A 13 6.35 0.22 5.47
CA ASP A 13 6.72 1.00 6.65
C ASP A 13 6.19 2.43 6.57
N GLY A 14 6.23 3.03 5.38
CA GLY A 14 5.67 4.36 5.15
C GLY A 14 4.17 4.43 5.44
N PHE A 15 3.42 3.43 5.05
CA PHE A 15 1.99 3.36 5.36
C PHE A 15 1.73 3.18 6.86
N ARG A 16 2.52 2.35 7.55
CA ARG A 16 2.40 2.18 9.01
C ARG A 16 2.59 3.51 9.74
N LYS A 17 3.51 4.34 9.25
CA LYS A 17 3.82 5.66 9.84
C LYS A 17 2.96 6.77 9.30
N THR A 18 2.20 6.52 8.24
CA THR A 18 1.48 7.54 7.47
C THR A 18 2.46 8.61 6.98
N ASP A 19 3.62 8.17 6.50
CA ASP A 19 4.68 9.05 5.98
C ASP A 19 4.56 9.16 4.47
N ARG A 20 3.90 10.23 4.03
CA ARG A 20 3.63 10.45 2.60
C ARG A 20 4.91 10.50 1.76
N GLU A 21 5.92 11.22 2.20
CA GLU A 21 7.18 11.33 1.46
C GLU A 21 7.85 9.98 1.27
N GLN A 22 7.89 9.17 2.33
CA GLN A 22 8.48 7.84 2.26
C GLN A 22 7.73 6.95 1.29
N ILE A 23 6.41 6.98 1.32
CA ILE A 23 5.57 6.21 0.40
C ILE A 23 5.84 6.62 -1.04
N LEU A 24 5.76 7.92 -1.33
CA LEU A 24 5.91 8.42 -2.70
C LEU A 24 7.32 8.18 -3.25
N SER A 25 8.33 8.16 -2.39
CA SER A 25 9.71 7.88 -2.81
C SER A 25 9.91 6.46 -3.35
N CYS A 26 8.98 5.55 -3.06
CA CYS A 26 9.03 4.17 -3.53
C CYS A 26 8.34 3.96 -4.89
N LEU A 27 7.71 5.00 -5.44
CA LEU A 27 6.84 4.91 -6.61
C LEU A 27 7.47 5.53 -7.84
N THR A 28 7.12 4.99 -9.03
CA THR A 28 7.43 5.69 -10.29
C THR A 28 6.51 6.91 -10.43
N ASP A 29 6.91 7.86 -11.29
CA ASP A 29 6.10 9.07 -11.50
C ASP A 29 4.73 8.76 -12.10
N ASP A 30 4.64 7.70 -12.91
CA ASP A 30 3.42 7.27 -13.59
C ASP A 30 2.71 6.11 -12.86
N VAL A 31 2.98 5.89 -11.59
CA VAL A 31 2.44 4.78 -10.81
C VAL A 31 0.92 4.65 -10.96
N VAL A 32 0.45 3.42 -11.09
CA VAL A 32 -0.99 3.11 -11.12
C VAL A 32 -1.36 2.34 -9.85
N TRP A 33 -2.42 2.79 -9.19
CA TRP A 33 -2.98 2.07 -8.04
C TRP A 33 -4.40 1.64 -8.38
N LYS A 34 -4.65 0.34 -8.30
CA LYS A 34 -5.96 -0.25 -8.52
C LYS A 34 -6.46 -0.92 -7.26
N ILE A 35 -7.67 -0.56 -6.84
CA ILE A 35 -8.43 -1.34 -5.87
C ILE A 35 -9.72 -1.74 -6.58
N PRO A 36 -9.88 -3.02 -7.00
CA PRO A 36 -11.09 -3.45 -7.73
C PRO A 36 -12.35 -3.07 -6.97
N ASN A 37 -13.34 -2.58 -7.67
CA ASN A 37 -14.63 -2.07 -7.15
C ASN A 37 -14.52 -0.80 -6.31
N ALA A 38 -13.35 -0.19 -6.19
CA ALA A 38 -13.17 1.05 -5.44
C ALA A 38 -12.65 2.17 -6.32
N PHE A 39 -11.41 2.04 -6.82
CA PHE A 39 -10.82 3.08 -7.66
C PHE A 39 -9.64 2.57 -8.47
N GLU A 40 -9.26 3.38 -9.44
CA GLU A 40 -7.99 3.26 -10.16
C GLU A 40 -7.43 4.68 -10.33
N THR A 41 -6.18 4.89 -9.91
CA THR A 41 -5.51 6.19 -10.03
C THR A 41 -4.24 6.06 -10.86
N LYS A 42 -3.82 7.16 -11.47
CA LYS A 42 -2.57 7.23 -12.22
C LYS A 42 -1.77 8.45 -11.78
N GLY A 43 -0.47 8.23 -11.50
CA GLY A 43 0.46 9.28 -11.11
C GLY A 43 0.57 9.44 -9.61
N LYS A 44 1.70 10.03 -9.16
CA LYS A 44 1.97 10.23 -7.73
C LYS A 44 0.99 11.19 -7.06
N ALA A 45 0.57 12.24 -7.74
CA ALA A 45 -0.36 13.20 -7.17
C ALA A 45 -1.70 12.54 -6.83
N ALA A 46 -2.25 11.74 -7.73
CA ALA A 46 -3.48 11.00 -7.50
C ALA A 46 -3.29 9.94 -6.40
N PHE A 47 -2.15 9.25 -6.39
CA PHE A 47 -1.81 8.29 -5.35
C PHE A 47 -1.82 8.96 -3.97
N ALA A 48 -1.20 10.13 -3.87
CA ALA A 48 -1.08 10.86 -2.61
C ALA A 48 -2.44 11.20 -1.98
N THR A 49 -3.48 11.40 -2.78
CA THR A 49 -4.82 11.73 -2.27
C THR A 49 -5.45 10.58 -1.48
N HIS A 50 -4.97 9.36 -1.66
CA HIS A 50 -5.47 8.17 -0.98
C HIS A 50 -4.60 7.69 0.19
N ILE A 51 -3.53 8.41 0.50
CA ILE A 51 -2.64 8.02 1.60
C ILE A 51 -3.24 8.42 2.96
N VAL A 52 -3.84 9.61 3.02
CA VAL A 52 -4.45 10.12 4.25
C VAL A 52 -5.96 10.12 4.07
N ASP A 53 -6.66 9.45 4.98
CA ASP A 53 -8.11 9.42 5.00
C ASP A 53 -8.59 10.07 6.30
N GLU A 54 -9.34 11.16 6.17
CA GLU A 54 -9.88 11.91 7.31
C GLU A 54 -10.90 11.12 8.11
N GLY A 55 -11.42 10.00 7.57
CA GLY A 55 -12.33 9.11 8.27
C GLY A 55 -11.67 8.23 9.33
N PHE A 56 -10.34 8.28 9.46
CA PHE A 56 -9.59 7.46 10.40
C PHE A 56 -8.81 8.29 11.40
N THR A 57 -8.58 7.74 12.59
CA THR A 57 -7.75 8.34 13.63
C THR A 57 -6.50 7.50 13.85
N GLY A 58 -5.39 8.15 14.21
CA GLY A 58 -4.14 7.47 14.50
C GLY A 58 -3.53 6.82 13.28
N ARG A 59 -2.66 5.85 13.51
CA ARG A 59 -1.95 5.12 12.47
C ARG A 59 -2.56 3.74 12.25
N PRO A 60 -2.59 3.25 11.01
CA PRO A 60 -3.07 1.90 10.75
C PRO A 60 -2.11 0.86 11.33
N ASP A 61 -2.67 -0.24 11.83
CA ASP A 61 -1.89 -1.39 12.27
C ASP A 61 -1.84 -2.38 11.10
N ILE A 62 -0.70 -2.45 10.44
CA ILE A 62 -0.50 -3.28 9.26
C ILE A 62 0.43 -4.43 9.59
N THR A 63 -0.07 -5.65 9.44
CA THR A 63 0.71 -6.87 9.62
C THR A 63 0.87 -7.57 8.28
N VAL A 64 2.11 -7.76 7.83
CA VAL A 64 2.41 -8.54 6.64
C VAL A 64 2.64 -9.99 7.08
N ALA A 65 1.73 -10.87 6.69
CA ALA A 65 1.83 -12.30 7.02
C ALA A 65 2.75 -13.04 6.07
N ARG A 66 2.76 -12.64 4.79
CA ARG A 66 3.55 -13.31 3.76
C ARG A 66 3.98 -12.32 2.69
N LEU A 67 5.26 -12.40 2.30
CA LEU A 67 5.83 -11.62 1.22
C LEU A 67 6.44 -12.59 0.22
N ILE A 68 5.98 -12.53 -1.03
CA ILE A 68 6.42 -13.43 -2.11
C ILE A 68 7.11 -12.58 -3.17
N GLU A 69 8.34 -12.96 -3.51
CA GLU A 69 9.12 -12.31 -4.54
C GLU A 69 9.11 -13.12 -5.84
N GLY A 70 8.75 -12.46 -6.95
CA GLY A 70 8.94 -12.98 -8.30
C GLY A 70 9.87 -12.07 -9.08
N ASP A 71 9.97 -12.29 -10.39
CA ASP A 71 10.74 -11.41 -11.28
C ASP A 71 9.94 -10.11 -11.49
N ASP A 72 10.48 -9.00 -10.99
CA ASP A 72 9.86 -7.68 -11.07
C ASP A 72 8.42 -7.60 -10.53
N VAL A 73 8.03 -8.57 -9.68
CA VAL A 73 6.73 -8.56 -9.03
C VAL A 73 6.88 -9.02 -7.57
N PHE A 74 6.14 -8.36 -6.68
CA PHE A 74 6.03 -8.77 -5.27
C PHE A 74 4.57 -8.92 -4.89
N VAL A 75 4.29 -9.90 -4.04
CA VAL A 75 2.96 -10.09 -3.45
C VAL A 75 3.09 -10.02 -1.94
N ALA A 76 2.32 -9.14 -1.32
CA ALA A 76 2.26 -9.02 0.13
C ALA A 76 0.84 -9.33 0.59
N GLU A 77 0.70 -10.33 1.48
CA GLU A 77 -0.56 -10.66 2.12
C GLU A 77 -0.50 -10.30 3.60
N GLY A 78 -1.60 -9.75 4.12
CA GLY A 78 -1.64 -9.44 5.52
C GLY A 78 -2.99 -8.88 5.96
N THR A 79 -2.95 -8.18 7.09
CA THR A 79 -4.14 -7.57 7.67
C THR A 79 -3.89 -6.11 7.95
N VAL A 80 -4.98 -5.34 7.90
CA VAL A 80 -4.98 -3.93 8.33
C VAL A 80 -6.08 -3.75 9.35
N ARG A 81 -5.74 -3.07 10.44
CA ARG A 81 -6.71 -2.62 11.43
C ARG A 81 -6.53 -1.13 11.62
N ALA A 82 -7.61 -0.37 11.50
CA ALA A 82 -7.59 1.08 11.67
C ALA A 82 -8.86 1.55 12.36
N GLU A 83 -8.72 2.53 13.26
CA GLU A 83 -9.85 3.10 13.97
C GLU A 83 -10.46 4.23 13.14
N ARG A 84 -11.80 4.20 13.00
CA ARG A 84 -12.52 5.29 12.34
C ARG A 84 -12.85 6.39 13.34
N THR A 85 -13.07 7.60 12.83
CA THR A 85 -13.43 8.76 13.66
C THR A 85 -14.76 8.58 14.38
N ASP A 86 -15.64 7.68 13.90
CA ASP A 86 -16.92 7.39 14.56
C ASP A 86 -16.80 6.36 15.70
N GLY A 87 -15.59 5.90 16.00
CA GLY A 87 -15.33 4.93 17.07
C GLY A 87 -15.37 3.46 16.61
N THR A 88 -15.72 3.21 15.35
CA THR A 88 -15.71 1.84 14.83
C THR A 88 -14.32 1.47 14.31
N THR A 89 -14.06 0.16 14.15
CA THR A 89 -12.79 -0.35 13.67
C THR A 89 -12.97 -0.95 12.28
N MET A 90 -12.10 -0.54 11.34
CA MET A 90 -11.95 -1.23 10.07
C MET A 90 -10.97 -2.38 10.25
N HIS A 91 -11.38 -3.58 9.88
CA HIS A 91 -10.50 -4.75 9.91
C HIS A 91 -10.64 -5.50 8.59
N LEU A 92 -9.53 -5.61 7.86
CA LEU A 92 -9.54 -6.27 6.56
C LEU A 92 -8.30 -7.11 6.34
N VAL A 93 -8.44 -8.05 5.41
CA VAL A 93 -7.32 -8.80 4.83
C VAL A 93 -6.99 -8.14 3.52
N PHE A 94 -5.70 -8.01 3.23
CA PHE A 94 -5.25 -7.47 1.95
C PHE A 94 -4.31 -8.44 1.24
N CYS A 95 -4.34 -8.36 -0.10
CA CYS A 95 -3.35 -8.96 -0.97
C CYS A 95 -2.91 -7.86 -1.94
N ASP A 96 -1.69 -7.38 -1.78
CA ASP A 96 -1.12 -6.32 -2.60
C ASP A 96 -0.15 -6.93 -3.60
N VAL A 97 -0.39 -6.66 -4.89
CA VAL A 97 0.50 -7.06 -5.97
C VAL A 97 1.26 -5.83 -6.46
N PHE A 98 2.58 -5.86 -6.30
CA PHE A 98 3.46 -4.76 -6.69
C PHE A 98 4.18 -5.14 -7.98
N ASP A 99 3.93 -4.40 -9.05
CA ASP A 99 4.69 -4.51 -10.29
C ASP A 99 5.83 -3.49 -10.25
N MET A 100 7.07 -3.98 -10.36
CA MET A 100 8.28 -3.16 -10.17
C MET A 100 8.87 -2.76 -11.51
N ARG A 101 9.44 -1.55 -11.55
CA ARG A 101 10.19 -1.06 -12.69
C ARG A 101 11.30 -0.14 -12.20
N ASP A 102 12.53 -0.42 -12.62
CA ASP A 102 13.70 0.40 -12.29
C ASP A 102 13.87 0.62 -10.77
N GLY A 103 13.61 -0.42 -9.97
CA GLY A 103 13.76 -0.38 -8.53
C GLY A 103 12.67 0.39 -7.81
N LYS A 104 11.54 0.66 -8.47
CA LYS A 104 10.39 1.34 -7.87
C LYS A 104 9.08 0.64 -8.23
N ILE A 105 8.03 0.97 -7.48
CA ILE A 105 6.69 0.42 -7.71
C ILE A 105 6.05 1.18 -8.85
N ALA A 106 5.77 0.49 -9.95
CA ALA A 106 5.13 1.07 -11.13
C ALA A 106 3.62 0.85 -11.12
N GLN A 107 3.16 -0.25 -10.53
CA GLN A 107 1.73 -0.53 -10.36
C GLN A 107 1.51 -1.28 -9.07
N LEU A 108 0.47 -0.91 -8.36
CA LEU A 108 -0.01 -1.60 -7.17
C LEU A 108 -1.46 -1.99 -7.39
N THR A 109 -1.75 -3.27 -7.24
CA THR A 109 -3.13 -3.77 -7.24
C THR A 109 -3.43 -4.32 -5.86
N SER A 110 -4.41 -3.74 -5.18
CA SER A 110 -4.78 -4.13 -3.82
C SER A 110 -6.13 -4.85 -3.83
N TYR A 111 -6.12 -6.11 -3.43
CA TYR A 111 -7.32 -6.90 -3.25
C TYR A 111 -7.66 -6.90 -1.76
N LEU A 112 -8.83 -6.38 -1.41
CA LEU A 112 -9.22 -6.16 -0.02
C LEU A 112 -10.48 -6.97 0.31
N VAL A 113 -10.46 -7.64 1.45
CA VAL A 113 -11.64 -8.33 1.98
C VAL A 113 -11.88 -7.81 3.39
N GLN A 114 -13.02 -7.18 3.59
CA GLN A 114 -13.41 -6.71 4.92
C GLN A 114 -13.90 -7.87 5.77
N LEU A 115 -13.38 -7.94 7.01
CA LEU A 115 -13.75 -8.97 7.96
C LEU A 115 -14.92 -8.56 8.85
#